data_dec123d8b3918e67e0ed9999589bb303
#
_entry.id   dec123d8b3918e67e0ed9999589bb303
#
_cell.length_a   1.000
_cell.length_b   1.000
_cell.length_c   1.000
_cell.angle_alpha   90.00
_cell.angle_beta   90.00
_cell.angle_gamma   90.00
#
_symmetry.space_group_name_H-M   'P 1'
#
loop_
_entity.id
_entity.type
_entity.pdbx_description
1 polymer ?
#
loop_
_entity_poly.entity_id
_entity_poly.type
_entity_poly.pdbx_seq_one_letter_code
_entity_poly.pdbx_strand_id
1 'polypeptide(L)'
;MKRVFLSIVFIAVIVAGCVDAKKQEISQSKEKRQLIASPYYSGFDLAHDTYNAISAASDGKIYYVLSSQPHDVAGQVHVYDPKSDKTEFLADLTEICGEKDKKVIAQGKSHVRFYECGGKLYFATHVGYYEMIDGMERLPETPPPGYGLYTGGHFIAYDLKEGKFEDLGIAPHGEGVLTMTMDTLRKQIYAITWPKGYFLHYDLGTGQIRDLGLVSANGEAGRVGEDYRVLCRSIFVDPRDGLVYFSTAEGDILCYNPSEGKIDKLEDVNLRLDYFGSYDPTGAGSMGYNWRAIVWYPKEQVAYGVHGNSGYLFKFDPKERTIEIIERITSEPSRKSGMYDQFSYGYLGFDLGNDKETLYYLTGGPVYENGRRVKGLEKISMGAARGVENLHLITYCIPTKTYIDHGPILYKNGSRPTYVNSIAMDKGGNVYTLARFDHDGKVVEDLVKIPNPF
;
A
#
# COMPACT_ATOMS: atom_id res chain seq x y z
N MET A 1 86.07 2.22 -3.31
CA MET A 1 85.39 1.90 -4.54
C MET A 1 83.94 2.28 -4.38
N LYS A 2 83.55 3.31 -5.08
CA LYS A 2 82.31 4.02 -5.00
C LYS A 2 81.41 3.51 -6.16
N ARG A 3 80.09 3.63 -5.99
CA ARG A 3 78.97 3.56 -6.94
C ARG A 3 78.34 2.18 -7.05
N VAL A 4 77.18 2.08 -6.40
CA VAL A 4 75.86 1.72 -6.98
C VAL A 4 74.82 1.85 -5.86
N PHE A 5 74.17 2.97 -5.75
CA PHE A 5 72.89 3.17 -5.01
C PHE A 5 72.27 4.46 -5.55
N LEU A 6 71.59 4.37 -6.65
CA LEU A 6 70.60 5.39 -7.05
C LEU A 6 69.82 4.92 -8.28
N SER A 7 68.78 4.18 -8.09
CA SER A 7 67.74 3.97 -9.18
C SER A 7 66.59 3.08 -8.73
N ILE A 8 66.01 3.23 -7.54
CA ILE A 8 64.77 2.52 -7.14
C ILE A 8 63.78 3.44 -6.38
N VAL A 9 63.75 4.73 -6.61
CA VAL A 9 62.76 5.58 -5.91
C VAL A 9 61.77 6.27 -6.84
N PHE A 10 61.79 6.06 -8.15
CA PHE A 10 60.94 6.85 -9.06
C PHE A 10 59.75 6.09 -9.70
N ILE A 11 59.51 4.81 -9.33
CA ILE A 11 58.37 4.03 -9.94
C ILE A 11 57.18 3.91 -8.97
N ALA A 12 57.34 4.20 -7.68
CA ALA A 12 56.25 4.05 -6.69
C ALA A 12 55.24 5.23 -6.64
N VAL A 13 55.59 6.40 -7.21
CA VAL A 13 54.74 7.61 -7.09
C VAL A 13 53.73 7.74 -8.23
N ILE A 14 53.94 7.07 -9.36
CA ILE A 14 53.01 7.18 -10.52
C ILE A 14 51.83 6.21 -10.43
N VAL A 15 51.93 5.13 -9.65
CA VAL A 15 50.82 4.16 -9.50
C VAL A 15 49.82 4.58 -8.43
N ALA A 16 50.24 5.35 -7.43
CA ALA A 16 49.31 5.86 -6.40
C ALA A 16 48.41 7.00 -6.92
N GLY A 17 48.90 7.83 -7.82
CA GLY A 17 48.11 8.93 -8.42
C GLY A 17 46.97 8.49 -9.38
N CYS A 18 47.11 7.32 -10.03
CA CYS A 18 46.09 6.79 -10.93
C CYS A 18 44.96 6.04 -10.21
N VAL A 19 45.17 5.54 -9.02
CA VAL A 19 44.14 4.83 -8.25
C VAL A 19 43.25 5.83 -7.50
N ASP A 20 43.78 6.96 -7.06
CA ASP A 20 43.00 8.01 -6.40
C ASP A 20 42.17 8.85 -7.43
N ALA A 21 42.69 9.06 -8.65
CA ALA A 21 41.94 9.71 -9.71
C ALA A 21 40.75 8.87 -10.19
N LYS A 22 40.89 7.52 -10.29
CA LYS A 22 39.75 6.63 -10.61
C LYS A 22 38.74 6.49 -9.47
N LYS A 23 39.15 6.66 -8.22
CA LYS A 23 38.22 6.71 -7.09
C LYS A 23 37.47 8.05 -6.99
N GLN A 24 38.07 9.15 -7.43
CA GLN A 24 37.41 10.45 -7.50
C GLN A 24 36.48 10.58 -8.71
N GLU A 25 36.71 9.93 -9.85
CA GLU A 25 35.79 9.93 -10.98
C GLU A 25 34.54 9.06 -10.76
N ILE A 26 34.57 8.08 -9.84
CA ILE A 26 33.37 7.28 -9.49
C ILE A 26 32.49 8.03 -8.47
N SER A 27 32.95 9.11 -7.88
CA SER A 27 32.21 9.96 -6.95
C SER A 27 31.62 11.23 -7.59
N GLN A 28 31.59 11.37 -8.90
CA GLN A 28 30.70 12.34 -9.54
C GLN A 28 29.28 11.85 -9.31
N SER A 29 28.62 12.44 -8.31
CA SER A 29 27.19 12.33 -8.08
C SER A 29 26.47 12.54 -9.42
N LYS A 30 25.90 11.46 -10.00
CA LYS A 30 24.83 11.65 -10.95
C LYS A 30 23.86 12.60 -10.26
N GLU A 31 23.70 13.83 -10.77
CA GLU A 31 22.65 14.72 -10.28
C GLU A 31 21.37 13.89 -10.20
N LYS A 32 20.83 13.76 -8.99
CA LYS A 32 19.60 12.98 -8.79
C LYS A 32 18.53 13.60 -9.70
N ARG A 33 18.11 12.87 -10.72
CA ARG A 33 17.07 13.33 -11.63
C ARG A 33 15.81 13.61 -10.81
N GLN A 34 15.32 14.84 -10.82
CA GLN A 34 14.05 15.19 -10.20
C GLN A 34 12.92 14.37 -10.83
N LEU A 35 12.17 13.65 -10.00
CA LEU A 35 11.00 12.90 -10.45
C LEU A 35 9.82 13.86 -10.64
N ILE A 36 9.43 14.09 -11.88
CA ILE A 36 8.26 14.90 -12.24
C ILE A 36 7.10 13.97 -12.58
N ALA A 37 6.10 13.98 -11.74
CA ALA A 37 4.90 13.17 -11.92
C ALA A 37 3.91 13.83 -12.89
N SER A 38 3.17 12.99 -13.59
CA SER A 38 2.10 13.40 -14.51
C SER A 38 0.75 12.98 -13.94
N PRO A 39 -0.15 13.92 -13.62
CA PRO A 39 -1.50 13.58 -13.21
C PRO A 39 -2.40 13.32 -14.43
N TYR A 40 -3.39 12.44 -14.26
CA TYR A 40 -4.43 12.13 -15.25
C TYR A 40 -5.78 12.34 -14.58
N TYR A 41 -6.60 13.19 -15.15
CA TYR A 41 -7.92 13.48 -14.62
C TYR A 41 -9.00 12.79 -15.46
N SER A 42 -9.77 11.91 -14.84
CA SER A 42 -10.82 11.13 -15.48
C SER A 42 -12.17 11.86 -15.59
N GLY A 43 -12.33 12.99 -14.91
CA GLY A 43 -13.59 13.72 -14.84
C GLY A 43 -14.45 13.38 -13.64
N PHE A 44 -13.98 12.56 -12.70
CA PHE A 44 -14.72 12.23 -11.49
C PHE A 44 -14.43 13.21 -10.36
N ASP A 45 -15.16 14.33 -10.31
CA ASP A 45 -15.00 15.42 -9.32
C ASP A 45 -15.24 14.99 -7.86
N LEU A 46 -15.96 13.90 -7.64
CA LEU A 46 -16.32 13.39 -6.31
C LEU A 46 -15.35 12.33 -5.78
N ALA A 47 -14.23 12.14 -6.47
CA ALA A 47 -13.17 11.23 -6.01
C ALA A 47 -12.62 11.70 -4.66
N HIS A 48 -12.61 10.80 -3.68
CA HIS A 48 -12.20 11.10 -2.30
C HIS A 48 -11.70 9.85 -1.58
N ASP A 49 -10.61 10.00 -0.83
CA ASP A 49 -10.05 8.97 0.05
C ASP A 49 -9.84 7.62 -0.64
N THR A 50 -9.19 7.65 -1.81
CA THR A 50 -8.86 6.45 -2.57
C THR A 50 -7.69 5.71 -1.95
N TYR A 51 -7.80 4.39 -1.84
CA TYR A 51 -6.81 3.52 -1.20
C TYR A 51 -6.09 2.60 -2.19
N ASN A 52 -5.79 1.35 -1.81
CA ASN A 52 -4.92 0.42 -2.53
C ASN A 52 -5.45 -0.10 -3.87
N ALA A 53 -6.60 0.34 -4.31
CA ALA A 53 -7.29 -0.19 -5.48
C ALA A 53 -6.63 0.24 -6.81
N ILE A 54 -5.41 -0.21 -7.02
CA ILE A 54 -4.67 -0.03 -8.27
C ILE A 54 -3.77 -1.25 -8.54
N SER A 55 -3.71 -1.71 -9.79
CA SER A 55 -2.78 -2.77 -10.21
C SER A 55 -2.46 -2.66 -11.69
N ALA A 56 -1.25 -3.07 -12.07
CA ALA A 56 -0.92 -3.37 -13.45
C ALA A 56 -1.40 -4.78 -13.80
N ALA A 57 -1.97 -4.95 -14.99
CA ALA A 57 -2.44 -6.24 -15.48
C ALA A 57 -1.54 -6.79 -16.61
N SER A 58 -1.73 -8.06 -16.93
CA SER A 58 -0.94 -8.77 -17.96
C SER A 58 -1.09 -8.17 -19.35
N ASP A 59 -2.23 -7.52 -19.64
CA ASP A 59 -2.48 -6.79 -20.88
C ASP A 59 -1.66 -5.49 -21.02
N GLY A 60 -0.97 -5.10 -19.95
CA GLY A 60 -0.10 -3.92 -19.89
C GLY A 60 -0.81 -2.63 -19.48
N LYS A 61 -2.07 -2.69 -19.09
CA LYS A 61 -2.84 -1.57 -18.60
C LYS A 61 -2.81 -1.46 -17.07
N ILE A 62 -3.21 -0.31 -16.56
CA ILE A 62 -3.33 -0.04 -15.12
C ILE A 62 -4.81 0.10 -14.79
N TYR A 63 -5.32 -0.80 -13.97
CA TYR A 63 -6.70 -0.80 -13.48
C TYR A 63 -6.75 -0.18 -12.09
N TYR A 64 -7.74 0.69 -11.85
CA TYR A 64 -7.86 1.37 -10.57
C TYR A 64 -9.30 1.75 -10.23
N VAL A 65 -9.57 2.01 -8.95
CA VAL A 65 -10.85 2.49 -8.46
C VAL A 65 -10.67 3.85 -7.82
N LEU A 66 -11.46 4.81 -8.25
CA LEU A 66 -11.64 6.09 -7.58
C LEU A 66 -12.78 5.95 -6.56
N SER A 67 -12.50 6.29 -5.32
CA SER A 67 -13.49 6.23 -4.23
C SER A 67 -14.35 7.48 -4.19
N SER A 68 -15.54 7.36 -3.59
CA SER A 68 -16.45 8.48 -3.31
C SER A 68 -16.87 8.46 -1.84
N GLN A 69 -17.34 9.58 -1.31
CA GLN A 69 -17.78 9.70 0.07
C GLN A 69 -19.30 9.86 0.25
N PRO A 70 -20.07 10.51 -0.64
CA PRO A 70 -21.51 10.63 -0.49
C PRO A 70 -22.21 9.26 -0.47
N HIS A 71 -23.30 9.16 0.32
CA HIS A 71 -24.02 7.89 0.50
C HIS A 71 -24.72 7.36 -0.77
N ASP A 72 -24.95 8.24 -1.73
CA ASP A 72 -25.66 7.98 -2.98
C ASP A 72 -24.75 8.01 -4.22
N VAL A 73 -23.45 8.16 -4.03
CA VAL A 73 -22.44 8.18 -5.11
C VAL A 73 -21.53 6.98 -4.99
N ALA A 74 -21.50 6.15 -6.02
CA ALA A 74 -20.60 5.02 -6.08
C ALA A 74 -19.15 5.43 -6.38
N GLY A 75 -18.20 4.58 -5.99
CA GLY A 75 -16.85 4.62 -6.53
C GLY A 75 -16.86 4.15 -8.01
N GLN A 76 -15.82 4.51 -8.74
CA GLN A 76 -15.73 4.24 -10.19
C GLN A 76 -14.49 3.42 -10.52
N VAL A 77 -14.67 2.39 -11.34
CA VAL A 77 -13.59 1.60 -11.92
C VAL A 77 -13.10 2.25 -13.20
N HIS A 78 -11.80 2.47 -13.28
CA HIS A 78 -11.13 3.04 -14.44
C HIS A 78 -9.97 2.17 -14.92
N VAL A 79 -9.57 2.38 -16.16
CA VAL A 79 -8.37 1.80 -16.75
C VAL A 79 -7.54 2.89 -17.43
N TYR A 80 -6.23 2.81 -17.25
CA TYR A 80 -5.27 3.62 -17.99
C TYR A 80 -4.47 2.73 -18.93
N ASP A 81 -4.41 3.12 -20.20
CA ASP A 81 -3.59 2.45 -21.20
C ASP A 81 -2.31 3.25 -21.48
N PRO A 82 -1.14 2.74 -21.04
CA PRO A 82 0.15 3.42 -21.28
C PRO A 82 0.51 3.61 -22.76
N LYS A 83 -0.09 2.84 -23.67
CA LYS A 83 0.19 2.96 -25.12
C LYS A 83 -0.53 4.13 -25.75
N SER A 84 -1.77 4.35 -25.37
CA SER A 84 -2.57 5.50 -25.85
C SER A 84 -2.44 6.74 -24.96
N ASP A 85 -1.83 6.57 -23.77
CA ASP A 85 -1.70 7.61 -22.72
C ASP A 85 -3.06 8.19 -22.31
N LYS A 86 -4.08 7.32 -22.14
CA LYS A 86 -5.46 7.71 -21.83
C LYS A 86 -6.06 6.87 -20.71
N THR A 87 -6.94 7.52 -19.97
CA THR A 87 -7.85 6.88 -19.01
C THR A 87 -9.22 6.63 -19.64
N GLU A 88 -9.88 5.57 -19.21
CA GLU A 88 -11.24 5.22 -19.63
C GLU A 88 -12.04 4.77 -18.40
N PHE A 89 -13.27 5.24 -18.29
CA PHE A 89 -14.24 4.77 -17.31
C PHE A 89 -14.75 3.40 -17.72
N LEU A 90 -14.77 2.45 -16.81
CA LEU A 90 -15.27 1.09 -17.06
C LEU A 90 -16.63 0.85 -16.43
N ALA A 91 -16.82 1.19 -15.16
CA ALA A 91 -18.06 0.90 -14.45
C ALA A 91 -18.21 1.70 -13.15
N ASP A 92 -19.45 1.80 -12.69
CA ASP A 92 -19.88 2.23 -11.37
C ASP A 92 -19.95 1.00 -10.43
N LEU A 93 -19.37 1.11 -9.23
CA LEU A 93 -19.31 -0.02 -8.29
C LEU A 93 -20.70 -0.49 -7.84
N THR A 94 -21.63 0.44 -7.58
CA THR A 94 -22.99 0.09 -7.15
C THR A 94 -23.75 -0.62 -8.27
N GLU A 95 -23.50 -0.22 -9.53
CA GLU A 95 -24.11 -0.86 -10.69
C GLU A 95 -23.61 -2.29 -10.89
N ILE A 96 -22.30 -2.53 -10.82
CA ILE A 96 -21.75 -3.89 -11.00
C ILE A 96 -22.10 -4.84 -9.85
N CYS A 97 -22.44 -4.30 -8.67
CA CYS A 97 -22.97 -5.06 -7.53
C CYS A 97 -24.50 -5.30 -7.63
N GLY A 98 -25.16 -4.88 -8.71
CA GLY A 98 -26.61 -5.04 -8.87
C GLY A 98 -27.44 -4.27 -7.85
N GLU A 99 -26.95 -3.13 -7.37
CA GLU A 99 -27.57 -2.35 -6.30
C GLU A 99 -28.09 -0.97 -6.73
N LYS A 100 -27.90 -0.59 -7.98
CA LYS A 100 -28.26 0.73 -8.53
C LYS A 100 -29.69 1.18 -8.18
N ASP A 101 -30.66 0.25 -8.21
CA ASP A 101 -32.08 0.54 -7.97
C ASP A 101 -32.55 0.24 -6.54
N LYS A 102 -31.65 -0.28 -5.67
CA LYS A 102 -32.04 -0.71 -4.32
C LYS A 102 -32.15 0.47 -3.32
N LYS A 103 -31.65 1.65 -3.66
CA LYS A 103 -31.57 2.80 -2.73
C LYS A 103 -30.97 2.42 -1.39
N VAL A 104 -29.83 1.77 -1.40
CA VAL A 104 -28.99 1.49 -0.24
C VAL A 104 -27.78 2.40 -0.26
N ILE A 105 -27.03 2.52 0.84
CA ILE A 105 -25.75 3.23 0.86
C ILE A 105 -24.83 2.63 -0.22
N ALA A 106 -24.31 3.46 -1.09
CA ALA A 106 -23.56 3.08 -2.29
C ALA A 106 -22.27 2.32 -1.98
N GLN A 107 -21.84 1.47 -2.91
CA GLN A 107 -20.52 0.87 -2.95
C GLN A 107 -19.50 1.95 -3.30
N GLY A 108 -19.05 2.74 -2.30
CA GLY A 108 -18.31 3.97 -2.53
C GLY A 108 -16.81 3.77 -2.72
N LYS A 109 -16.25 2.62 -2.35
CA LYS A 109 -14.78 2.42 -2.34
C LYS A 109 -14.38 1.00 -2.75
N SER A 110 -13.07 0.87 -3.09
CA SER A 110 -12.33 -0.37 -2.98
C SER A 110 -11.04 -0.10 -2.20
N HIS A 111 -10.78 -0.91 -1.17
CA HIS A 111 -9.56 -0.83 -0.36
C HIS A 111 -8.47 -1.81 -0.80
N VAL A 112 -8.78 -2.66 -1.79
CA VAL A 112 -7.96 -3.81 -2.16
C VAL A 112 -7.43 -3.64 -3.59
N ARG A 113 -6.22 -4.16 -3.82
CA ARG A 113 -5.65 -4.23 -5.15
C ARG A 113 -6.37 -5.27 -6.01
N PHE A 114 -6.18 -5.21 -7.32
CA PHE A 114 -6.65 -6.24 -8.23
C PHE A 114 -5.67 -7.42 -8.27
N TYR A 115 -6.20 -8.63 -8.22
CA TYR A 115 -5.45 -9.87 -8.34
C TYR A 115 -5.81 -10.56 -9.65
N GLU A 116 -4.83 -10.81 -10.50
CA GLU A 116 -5.06 -11.45 -11.78
C GLU A 116 -4.93 -12.97 -11.69
N CYS A 117 -5.96 -13.68 -12.14
CA CYS A 117 -5.97 -15.14 -12.24
C CYS A 117 -6.86 -15.58 -13.38
N GLY A 118 -6.33 -16.44 -14.26
CA GLY A 118 -7.11 -17.02 -15.35
C GLY A 118 -7.69 -16.03 -16.36
N GLY A 119 -7.03 -14.88 -16.57
CA GLY A 119 -7.50 -13.82 -17.47
C GLY A 119 -8.58 -12.93 -16.89
N LYS A 120 -8.84 -13.03 -15.61
CA LYS A 120 -9.73 -12.16 -14.84
C LYS A 120 -8.99 -11.39 -13.76
N LEU A 121 -9.46 -10.19 -13.44
CA LEU A 121 -9.04 -9.38 -12.30
C LEU A 121 -10.05 -9.55 -11.17
N TYR A 122 -9.59 -9.87 -9.98
CA TYR A 122 -10.41 -10.05 -8.78
C TYR A 122 -10.13 -8.92 -7.79
N PHE A 123 -11.18 -8.32 -7.27
CA PHE A 123 -11.11 -7.26 -6.25
C PHE A 123 -12.38 -7.27 -5.40
N ALA A 124 -12.51 -6.35 -4.46
CA ALA A 124 -13.69 -6.27 -3.61
C ALA A 124 -14.06 -4.81 -3.32
N THR A 125 -15.32 -4.59 -2.98
CA THR A 125 -15.87 -3.27 -2.69
C THR A 125 -15.93 -2.96 -1.20
N HIS A 126 -16.11 -1.68 -0.88
CA HIS A 126 -16.17 -1.17 0.47
C HIS A 126 -17.09 0.05 0.52
N VAL A 127 -17.62 0.37 1.71
CA VAL A 127 -18.41 1.57 1.92
C VAL A 127 -17.57 2.84 1.74
N GLY A 128 -18.14 3.88 1.18
CA GLY A 128 -17.55 5.21 1.09
C GLY A 128 -18.09 6.21 2.11
N TYR A 129 -19.30 6.00 2.54
CA TYR A 129 -20.03 6.86 3.47
C TYR A 129 -19.85 6.41 4.91
N TYR A 130 -19.45 7.34 5.79
CA TYR A 130 -19.25 7.11 7.21
C TYR A 130 -19.96 8.18 8.03
N GLU A 131 -20.33 7.82 9.25
CA GLU A 131 -20.71 8.78 10.28
C GLU A 131 -19.55 8.98 11.25
N MET A 132 -19.34 10.25 11.65
CA MET A 132 -18.34 10.57 12.67
C MET A 132 -18.99 10.47 14.05
N ILE A 133 -18.68 9.39 14.78
CA ILE A 133 -19.16 9.14 16.15
C ILE A 133 -17.93 9.04 17.07
N ASP A 134 -17.90 9.86 18.11
CA ASP A 134 -16.77 9.95 19.07
C ASP A 134 -15.40 10.18 18.40
N GLY A 135 -15.40 10.94 17.29
CA GLY A 135 -14.19 11.24 16.54
C GLY A 135 -13.68 10.09 15.65
N MET A 136 -14.44 9.02 15.51
CA MET A 136 -14.13 7.86 14.69
C MET A 136 -15.11 7.71 13.53
N GLU A 137 -14.62 7.24 12.39
CA GLU A 137 -15.47 6.81 11.27
C GLU A 137 -16.19 5.52 11.65
N ARG A 138 -17.52 5.53 11.50
CA ARG A 138 -18.39 4.40 11.82
C ARG A 138 -19.33 4.10 10.67
N LEU A 139 -19.72 2.84 10.53
CA LEU A 139 -20.88 2.50 9.70
C LEU A 139 -22.13 3.12 10.31
N PRO A 140 -23.00 3.77 9.51
CA PRO A 140 -24.25 4.28 10.01
C PRO A 140 -25.13 3.18 10.61
N GLU A 141 -25.66 3.41 11.77
CA GLU A 141 -26.70 2.55 12.37
C GLU A 141 -28.11 2.92 11.85
N THR A 142 -28.27 4.18 11.43
CA THR A 142 -29.51 4.67 10.80
C THR A 142 -29.20 5.10 9.37
N PRO A 143 -29.94 4.60 8.38
CA PRO A 143 -29.66 4.97 7.00
C PRO A 143 -30.05 6.43 6.72
N PRO A 144 -29.41 7.07 5.72
CA PRO A 144 -29.85 8.38 5.23
C PRO A 144 -31.32 8.36 4.76
N PRO A 145 -32.05 9.49 4.84
CA PRO A 145 -33.45 9.55 4.46
C PRO A 145 -33.72 9.03 3.03
N GLY A 146 -34.60 8.05 2.92
CA GLY A 146 -34.96 7.41 1.64
C GLY A 146 -34.03 6.33 1.14
N TYR A 147 -33.02 5.97 1.94
CA TYR A 147 -32.07 4.89 1.65
C TYR A 147 -32.14 3.78 2.72
N GLY A 148 -31.66 2.60 2.34
CA GLY A 148 -31.36 1.51 3.26
C GLY A 148 -29.91 1.58 3.75
N LEU A 149 -29.56 0.75 4.74
CA LEU A 149 -28.20 0.59 5.22
C LEU A 149 -27.27 0.00 4.16
N TYR A 150 -25.99 0.07 4.37
CA TYR A 150 -24.98 -0.60 3.56
C TYR A 150 -25.17 -2.11 3.62
N THR A 151 -25.14 -2.75 2.46
CA THR A 151 -25.43 -4.18 2.29
C THR A 151 -24.26 -5.08 2.64
N GLY A 152 -23.03 -4.55 2.52
CA GLY A 152 -21.76 -5.27 2.61
C GLY A 152 -20.94 -5.10 1.34
N GLY A 153 -19.65 -5.36 1.45
CA GLY A 153 -18.71 -5.35 0.32
C GLY A 153 -18.91 -6.58 -0.58
N HIS A 154 -18.82 -6.40 -1.88
CA HIS A 154 -18.93 -7.48 -2.86
C HIS A 154 -17.55 -7.93 -3.32
N PHE A 155 -17.39 -9.23 -3.59
CA PHE A 155 -16.27 -9.77 -4.34
C PHE A 155 -16.61 -9.71 -5.82
N ILE A 156 -15.73 -9.10 -6.61
CA ILE A 156 -15.99 -8.82 -8.03
C ILE A 156 -14.89 -9.45 -8.88
N ALA A 157 -15.26 -10.00 -10.03
CA ALA A 157 -14.35 -10.38 -11.09
C ALA A 157 -14.57 -9.50 -12.33
N TYR A 158 -13.48 -9.14 -13.02
CA TYR A 158 -13.52 -8.48 -14.32
C TYR A 158 -12.78 -9.32 -15.35
N ASP A 159 -13.45 -9.74 -16.40
CA ASP A 159 -12.85 -10.51 -17.48
C ASP A 159 -12.10 -9.58 -18.44
N LEU A 160 -10.78 -9.75 -18.54
CA LEU A 160 -9.92 -8.89 -19.36
C LEU A 160 -10.19 -9.02 -20.86
N LYS A 161 -10.69 -10.16 -21.31
CA LYS A 161 -11.00 -10.44 -22.72
C LYS A 161 -12.40 -9.98 -23.09
N GLU A 162 -13.39 -10.31 -22.27
CA GLU A 162 -14.80 -10.02 -22.54
C GLU A 162 -15.19 -8.59 -22.14
N GLY A 163 -14.38 -7.92 -21.28
CA GLY A 163 -14.70 -6.60 -20.73
C GLY A 163 -15.94 -6.59 -19.84
N LYS A 164 -16.20 -7.69 -19.12
CA LYS A 164 -17.41 -7.85 -18.31
C LYS A 164 -17.10 -8.02 -16.83
N PHE A 165 -17.93 -7.40 -16.00
CA PHE A 165 -17.93 -7.60 -14.57
C PHE A 165 -18.88 -8.74 -14.17
N GLU A 166 -18.49 -9.44 -13.11
CA GLU A 166 -19.26 -10.51 -12.48
C GLU A 166 -19.24 -10.29 -10.97
N ASP A 167 -20.42 -10.20 -10.36
CA ASP A 167 -20.58 -10.19 -8.91
C ASP A 167 -20.51 -11.62 -8.39
N LEU A 168 -19.51 -11.91 -7.59
CA LEU A 168 -19.22 -13.24 -7.05
C LEU A 168 -19.89 -13.50 -5.70
N GLY A 169 -20.43 -12.45 -5.07
CA GLY A 169 -21.12 -12.55 -3.79
C GLY A 169 -20.73 -11.46 -2.81
N ILE A 170 -21.49 -11.36 -1.75
CA ILE A 170 -21.42 -10.29 -0.74
C ILE A 170 -20.77 -10.78 0.55
N ALA A 171 -19.93 -9.94 1.15
CA ALA A 171 -19.39 -10.17 2.48
C ALA A 171 -20.52 -10.16 3.54
N PRO A 172 -20.48 -11.08 4.52
CA PRO A 172 -21.49 -11.14 5.57
C PRO A 172 -21.44 -9.92 6.51
N HIS A 173 -22.48 -9.81 7.36
CA HIS A 173 -22.61 -8.80 8.41
C HIS A 173 -22.76 -7.34 7.96
N GLY A 174 -22.98 -7.07 6.67
CA GLY A 174 -23.08 -5.69 6.17
C GLY A 174 -21.75 -4.92 6.26
N GLU A 175 -20.63 -5.62 6.30
CA GLU A 175 -19.28 -5.02 6.41
C GLU A 175 -18.60 -4.91 5.04
N GLY A 176 -17.82 -3.84 4.85
CA GLY A 176 -17.01 -3.66 3.66
C GLY A 176 -15.74 -4.52 3.68
N VAL A 177 -15.19 -4.87 2.53
CA VAL A 177 -13.91 -5.59 2.45
C VAL A 177 -12.75 -4.61 2.58
N LEU A 178 -11.99 -4.73 3.67
CA LEU A 178 -10.90 -3.81 4.01
C LEU A 178 -9.57 -4.21 3.39
N THR A 179 -9.24 -5.49 3.46
CA THR A 179 -8.03 -6.04 2.87
C THR A 179 -8.31 -7.41 2.28
N MET A 180 -7.59 -7.75 1.23
CA MET A 180 -7.78 -8.99 0.50
C MET A 180 -6.43 -9.48 -0.04
N THR A 181 -6.27 -10.79 -0.12
CA THR A 181 -5.22 -11.45 -0.89
C THR A 181 -5.80 -12.63 -1.65
N MET A 182 -5.05 -13.15 -2.61
CA MET A 182 -5.49 -14.27 -3.43
C MET A 182 -4.40 -15.31 -3.61
N ASP A 183 -4.73 -16.57 -3.32
CA ASP A 183 -3.96 -17.72 -3.80
C ASP A 183 -4.39 -18.03 -5.24
N THR A 184 -3.62 -17.55 -6.19
CA THR A 184 -3.92 -17.73 -7.62
C THR A 184 -3.72 -19.17 -8.08
N LEU A 185 -2.88 -19.95 -7.38
CA LEU A 185 -2.63 -21.36 -7.70
C LEU A 185 -3.82 -22.23 -7.29
N ARG A 186 -4.37 -21.97 -6.10
CA ARG A 186 -5.49 -22.74 -5.52
C ARG A 186 -6.84 -22.08 -5.77
N LYS A 187 -6.88 -20.89 -6.40
CA LYS A 187 -8.08 -20.10 -6.68
C LYS A 187 -8.90 -19.80 -5.43
N GLN A 188 -8.22 -19.34 -4.38
CA GLN A 188 -8.81 -19.00 -3.10
C GLN A 188 -8.61 -17.51 -2.83
N ILE A 189 -9.61 -16.83 -2.28
CA ILE A 189 -9.53 -15.43 -1.84
C ILE A 189 -9.65 -15.41 -0.32
N TYR A 190 -8.82 -14.58 0.33
CA TYR A 190 -8.85 -14.35 1.76
C TYR A 190 -9.00 -12.86 2.01
N ALA A 191 -9.87 -12.48 2.95
CA ALA A 191 -10.18 -11.11 3.21
C ALA A 191 -10.41 -10.84 4.71
N ILE A 192 -10.21 -9.58 5.13
CA ILE A 192 -10.66 -9.06 6.41
C ILE A 192 -11.63 -7.93 6.13
N THR A 193 -12.79 -7.96 6.81
CA THR A 193 -13.83 -6.94 6.67
C THR A 193 -13.57 -5.73 7.57
N TRP A 194 -14.37 -4.68 7.42
CA TRP A 194 -14.41 -3.48 8.26
C TRP A 194 -15.87 -3.14 8.60
N PRO A 195 -16.19 -2.72 9.83
CA PRO A 195 -15.27 -2.24 10.87
C PRO A 195 -14.87 -3.29 11.92
N LYS A 196 -15.53 -4.44 12.04
CA LYS A 196 -15.24 -5.40 13.12
C LYS A 196 -14.09 -6.34 12.81
N GLY A 197 -13.84 -6.63 11.52
CA GLY A 197 -12.70 -7.43 11.11
C GLY A 197 -12.97 -8.93 11.13
N TYR A 198 -14.00 -9.40 10.44
CA TYR A 198 -14.20 -10.81 10.20
C TYR A 198 -13.20 -11.32 9.16
N PHE A 199 -12.58 -12.47 9.42
CA PHE A 199 -11.74 -13.12 8.44
C PHE A 199 -12.60 -14.00 7.53
N LEU A 200 -12.51 -13.77 6.23
CA LEU A 200 -13.28 -14.49 5.22
C LEU A 200 -12.37 -15.32 4.33
N HIS A 201 -12.83 -16.52 4.00
CA HIS A 201 -12.23 -17.40 2.99
C HIS A 201 -13.26 -17.66 1.90
N TYR A 202 -12.99 -17.21 0.68
CA TYR A 202 -13.83 -17.43 -0.49
C TYR A 202 -13.18 -18.42 -1.44
N ASP A 203 -13.84 -19.54 -1.66
CA ASP A 203 -13.43 -20.58 -2.62
C ASP A 203 -14.08 -20.30 -3.98
N LEU A 204 -13.28 -19.89 -4.96
CA LEU A 204 -13.76 -19.61 -6.33
C LEU A 204 -14.27 -20.85 -7.06
N GLY A 205 -13.83 -22.05 -6.66
CA GLY A 205 -14.29 -23.30 -7.27
C GLY A 205 -15.72 -23.67 -6.89
N THR A 206 -16.11 -23.36 -5.66
CA THR A 206 -17.44 -23.67 -5.11
C THR A 206 -18.35 -22.46 -5.00
N GLY A 207 -17.82 -21.24 -5.08
CA GLY A 207 -18.54 -20.00 -4.83
C GLY A 207 -18.93 -19.79 -3.36
N GLN A 208 -18.32 -20.53 -2.42
CA GLN A 208 -18.64 -20.44 -1.00
C GLN A 208 -17.75 -19.47 -0.27
N ILE A 209 -18.38 -18.62 0.55
CA ILE A 209 -17.69 -17.76 1.54
C ILE A 209 -17.82 -18.42 2.90
N ARG A 210 -16.69 -18.66 3.57
CA ARG A 210 -16.61 -19.09 4.97
C ARG A 210 -16.26 -17.89 5.83
N ASP A 211 -17.05 -17.64 6.85
CA ASP A 211 -16.76 -16.68 7.90
C ASP A 211 -16.05 -17.42 9.06
N LEU A 212 -14.85 -16.97 9.40
CA LEU A 212 -14.00 -17.56 10.42
C LEU A 212 -13.97 -16.73 11.72
N GLY A 213 -14.82 -15.71 11.80
CA GLY A 213 -14.96 -14.87 12.98
C GLY A 213 -14.00 -13.68 13.00
N LEU A 214 -14.02 -12.98 14.14
CA LEU A 214 -13.23 -11.77 14.36
C LEU A 214 -11.74 -12.09 14.53
N VAL A 215 -10.88 -11.27 13.92
CA VAL A 215 -9.41 -11.44 14.00
C VAL A 215 -8.79 -10.74 15.21
N SER A 216 -9.44 -9.69 15.76
CA SER A 216 -8.89 -8.91 16.86
C SER A 216 -9.97 -8.07 17.54
N ALA A 217 -10.33 -8.45 18.78
CA ALA A 217 -11.36 -7.80 19.62
C ALA A 217 -12.59 -7.36 18.79
N ASN A 218 -13.01 -6.08 18.87
CA ASN A 218 -14.09 -5.51 18.07
C ASN A 218 -13.59 -4.70 16.85
N GLY A 219 -12.33 -4.89 16.48
CA GLY A 219 -11.73 -4.17 15.35
C GLY A 219 -11.84 -2.66 15.50
N GLU A 220 -12.08 -1.97 14.41
CA GLU A 220 -12.25 -0.51 14.38
C GLU A 220 -13.68 -0.07 14.78
N ALA A 221 -14.60 -1.01 15.03
CA ALA A 221 -15.89 -0.75 15.64
C ALA A 221 -15.80 -0.62 17.17
N GLY A 222 -14.71 -1.08 17.78
CA GLY A 222 -14.50 -1.05 19.21
C GLY A 222 -14.38 0.37 19.79
N ARG A 223 -14.39 0.46 21.12
CA ARG A 223 -14.20 1.69 21.87
C ARG A 223 -12.71 1.95 22.09
N VAL A 224 -12.26 3.17 21.75
CA VAL A 224 -10.86 3.58 21.95
C VAL A 224 -10.48 3.53 23.43
N GLY A 225 -9.31 2.95 23.72
CA GLY A 225 -8.83 2.70 25.09
C GLY A 225 -9.36 1.41 25.73
N GLU A 226 -10.24 0.67 25.04
CA GLU A 226 -10.82 -0.57 25.53
C GLU A 226 -10.62 -1.71 24.52
N ASP A 227 -11.56 -1.88 23.62
CA ASP A 227 -11.63 -3.00 22.67
C ASP A 227 -11.50 -2.59 21.20
N TYR A 228 -11.17 -1.30 20.94
CA TYR A 228 -10.74 -0.84 19.62
C TYR A 228 -9.44 -1.52 19.21
N ARG A 229 -9.38 -1.97 17.96
CA ARG A 229 -8.14 -2.47 17.34
C ARG A 229 -8.09 -2.03 15.88
N VAL A 230 -7.00 -1.38 15.50
CA VAL A 230 -6.76 -1.14 14.08
C VAL A 230 -6.53 -2.47 13.36
N LEU A 231 -7.25 -2.67 12.27
CA LEU A 231 -7.22 -3.92 11.52
C LEU A 231 -5.99 -4.00 10.59
N CYS A 232 -5.56 -5.21 10.30
CA CYS A 232 -4.48 -5.48 9.35
C CYS A 232 -4.85 -4.98 7.95
N ARG A 233 -3.90 -4.29 7.28
CA ARG A 233 -4.09 -3.72 5.94
C ARG A 233 -3.44 -4.53 4.84
N SER A 234 -2.76 -5.61 5.17
CA SER A 234 -2.04 -6.43 4.19
C SER A 234 -1.94 -7.89 4.64
N ILE A 235 -2.42 -8.79 3.82
CA ILE A 235 -2.41 -10.24 4.02
C ILE A 235 -1.52 -10.83 2.93
N PHE A 236 -0.77 -11.89 3.21
CA PHE A 236 -0.11 -12.64 2.16
C PHE A 236 -0.37 -14.14 2.28
N VAL A 237 -0.25 -14.83 1.15
CA VAL A 237 -0.30 -16.29 1.05
C VAL A 237 1.10 -16.80 0.83
N ASP A 238 1.51 -17.82 1.56
CA ASP A 238 2.68 -18.62 1.21
C ASP A 238 2.32 -19.54 0.04
N PRO A 239 2.88 -19.34 -1.16
CA PRO A 239 2.49 -20.14 -2.32
C PRO A 239 2.91 -21.60 -2.24
N ARG A 240 3.82 -21.97 -1.33
CA ARG A 240 4.32 -23.34 -1.15
C ARG A 240 3.23 -24.26 -0.62
N ASP A 241 2.50 -23.82 0.39
CA ASP A 241 1.52 -24.62 1.14
C ASP A 241 0.12 -24.02 1.17
N GLY A 242 -0.04 -22.75 0.84
CA GLY A 242 -1.31 -22.02 0.85
C GLY A 242 -1.67 -21.46 2.22
N LEU A 243 -0.78 -21.49 3.18
CA LEU A 243 -0.98 -20.84 4.47
C LEU A 243 -1.06 -19.33 4.31
N VAL A 244 -1.94 -18.71 5.09
CA VAL A 244 -2.24 -17.27 4.98
C VAL A 244 -1.85 -16.56 6.25
N TYR A 245 -1.06 -15.50 6.12
CA TYR A 245 -0.51 -14.76 7.26
C TYR A 245 -1.01 -13.33 7.32
N PHE A 246 -1.34 -12.87 8.52
CA PHE A 246 -1.75 -11.50 8.80
C PHE A 246 -1.37 -11.12 10.23
N SER A 247 -1.31 -9.81 10.50
CA SER A 247 -0.92 -9.28 11.80
C SER A 247 -2.11 -8.73 12.59
N THR A 248 -1.90 -8.44 13.86
CA THR A 248 -2.87 -7.73 14.71
C THR A 248 -2.27 -6.45 15.30
N ALA A 249 -3.13 -5.57 15.80
CA ALA A 249 -2.70 -4.35 16.49
C ALA A 249 -1.82 -4.62 17.70
N GLU A 250 -2.02 -5.76 18.36
CA GLU A 250 -1.23 -6.24 19.48
C GLU A 250 0.17 -6.73 19.08
N GLY A 251 0.41 -6.89 17.77
CA GLY A 251 1.68 -7.36 17.22
C GLY A 251 1.77 -8.88 17.08
N ASP A 252 0.68 -9.60 17.26
CA ASP A 252 0.66 -11.02 16.98
C ASP A 252 0.65 -11.28 15.47
N ILE A 253 1.23 -12.39 15.06
CA ILE A 253 1.14 -12.91 13.70
C ILE A 253 0.22 -14.11 13.74
N LEU A 254 -0.83 -14.06 12.94
CA LEU A 254 -1.82 -15.11 12.81
C LEU A 254 -1.59 -15.86 11.49
N CYS A 255 -1.81 -17.17 11.52
CA CYS A 255 -1.70 -18.08 10.40
C CYS A 255 -3.03 -18.80 10.20
N TYR A 256 -3.65 -18.65 9.05
CA TYR A 256 -4.82 -19.42 8.66
C TYR A 256 -4.39 -20.62 7.82
N ASN A 257 -4.80 -21.81 8.22
CA ASN A 257 -4.62 -23.06 7.46
C ASN A 257 -5.93 -23.41 6.74
N PRO A 258 -6.02 -23.23 5.40
CA PRO A 258 -7.25 -23.52 4.66
C PRO A 258 -7.68 -24.99 4.69
N SER A 259 -6.71 -25.92 4.83
CA SER A 259 -7.00 -27.36 4.86
C SER A 259 -7.66 -27.79 6.18
N GLU A 260 -7.34 -27.10 7.27
CA GLU A 260 -7.93 -27.35 8.61
C GLU A 260 -9.10 -26.41 8.92
N GLY A 261 -9.21 -25.30 8.17
CA GLY A 261 -10.20 -24.26 8.42
C GLY A 261 -9.96 -23.51 9.74
N LYS A 262 -8.69 -23.39 10.17
CA LYS A 262 -8.32 -22.90 11.51
C LYS A 262 -7.33 -21.75 11.42
N ILE A 263 -7.53 -20.74 12.27
CA ILE A 263 -6.59 -19.65 12.51
C ILE A 263 -5.83 -19.94 13.80
N ASP A 264 -4.51 -19.97 13.72
CA ASP A 264 -3.62 -20.14 14.87
C ASP A 264 -2.70 -18.92 15.01
N LYS A 265 -2.39 -18.56 16.25
CA LYS A 265 -1.36 -17.58 16.55
C LYS A 265 0.02 -18.25 16.53
N LEU A 266 1.00 -17.56 15.95
CA LEU A 266 2.40 -17.97 16.05
C LEU A 266 2.95 -17.49 17.40
N GLU A 267 3.22 -18.42 18.33
CA GLU A 267 3.60 -18.08 19.70
C GLU A 267 5.07 -17.62 19.83
N ASP A 268 5.91 -18.05 18.93
CA ASP A 268 7.38 -17.88 18.98
C ASP A 268 7.86 -16.63 18.21
N VAL A 269 6.98 -15.94 17.48
CA VAL A 269 7.33 -14.77 16.68
C VAL A 269 6.22 -13.72 16.73
N ASN A 270 6.61 -12.46 16.86
CA ASN A 270 5.66 -11.35 16.91
C ASN A 270 6.33 -10.04 16.43
N LEU A 271 5.52 -8.97 16.30
CA LEU A 271 5.94 -7.65 15.84
C LEU A 271 6.25 -6.66 16.98
N ARG A 272 6.28 -7.12 18.22
CA ARG A 272 6.65 -6.28 19.39
C ARG A 272 8.16 -6.21 19.54
N LEU A 273 8.82 -5.63 18.56
CA LEU A 273 10.27 -5.47 18.53
C LEU A 273 10.64 -4.04 18.93
N ASP A 274 11.72 -3.88 19.70
CA ASP A 274 12.18 -2.59 20.22
C ASP A 274 12.41 -1.55 19.12
N TYR A 275 12.87 -1.99 17.95
CA TYR A 275 13.07 -1.14 16.77
C TYR A 275 11.78 -0.52 16.22
N PHE A 276 10.65 -1.15 16.44
CA PHE A 276 9.37 -0.66 15.93
C PHE A 276 8.76 0.42 16.83
N GLY A 277 9.19 0.52 18.07
CA GLY A 277 8.65 1.42 19.08
C GLY A 277 7.57 0.76 19.94
N SER A 278 7.00 1.53 20.85
CA SER A 278 5.96 1.08 21.78
C SER A 278 4.62 1.74 21.43
N TYR A 279 3.58 0.94 21.25
CA TYR A 279 2.25 1.37 20.84
C TYR A 279 1.17 0.82 21.75
N ASP A 280 0.15 1.61 21.99
CA ASP A 280 -1.09 1.16 22.59
C ASP A 280 -1.98 0.55 21.48
N PRO A 281 -2.26 -0.76 21.52
CA PRO A 281 -3.09 -1.40 20.49
C PRO A 281 -4.54 -0.95 20.53
N THR A 282 -4.99 -0.33 21.63
CA THR A 282 -6.35 0.20 21.79
C THR A 282 -6.47 1.64 21.33
N GLY A 283 -5.35 2.28 20.98
CA GLY A 283 -5.29 3.68 20.56
C GLY A 283 -5.65 3.87 19.10
N ALA A 284 -6.47 4.88 18.80
CA ALA A 284 -6.76 5.27 17.42
C ALA A 284 -5.64 6.14 16.83
N GLY A 285 -5.60 6.23 15.49
CA GLY A 285 -4.67 7.11 14.77
C GLY A 285 -3.26 6.55 14.57
N SER A 286 -3.04 5.28 14.86
CA SER A 286 -1.82 4.54 14.56
C SER A 286 -2.16 3.13 14.06
N MET A 287 -1.16 2.44 13.49
CA MET A 287 -1.31 1.04 13.09
C MET A 287 -1.06 0.05 14.23
N GLY A 288 -0.87 0.53 15.48
CA GLY A 288 -0.39 -0.33 16.55
C GLY A 288 0.92 -1.01 16.15
N TYR A 289 1.00 -2.30 16.36
CA TYR A 289 2.13 -3.13 15.91
C TYR A 289 1.92 -3.80 14.54
N ASN A 290 0.82 -3.53 13.83
CA ASN A 290 0.60 -4.14 12.53
C ASN A 290 1.73 -3.77 11.54
N TRP A 291 2.09 -4.72 10.68
CA TRP A 291 2.72 -4.32 9.43
C TRP A 291 1.71 -3.57 8.56
N ARG A 292 2.18 -2.60 7.79
CA ARG A 292 1.33 -1.85 6.88
C ARG A 292 1.18 -2.54 5.53
N ALA A 293 2.29 -3.03 5.02
CA ALA A 293 2.34 -3.75 3.76
C ALA A 293 3.36 -4.87 3.86
N ILE A 294 3.09 -5.97 3.18
CA ILE A 294 3.95 -7.14 3.12
C ILE A 294 3.82 -7.79 1.75
N VAL A 295 4.94 -8.23 1.17
CA VAL A 295 4.98 -8.90 -0.14
C VAL A 295 5.82 -10.16 -0.07
N TRP A 296 5.42 -11.19 -0.81
CA TRP A 296 6.18 -12.41 -0.94
C TRP A 296 7.38 -12.23 -1.85
N TYR A 297 8.55 -12.71 -1.41
CA TYR A 297 9.78 -12.75 -2.20
C TYR A 297 10.14 -14.18 -2.58
N PRO A 298 9.88 -14.60 -3.81
CA PRO A 298 9.95 -16.02 -4.20
C PRO A 298 11.37 -16.58 -4.22
N LYS A 299 12.40 -15.75 -4.42
CA LYS A 299 13.79 -16.23 -4.50
C LYS A 299 14.32 -16.77 -3.18
N GLU A 300 13.95 -16.15 -2.06
CA GLU A 300 14.32 -16.59 -0.71
C GLU A 300 13.19 -17.36 -0.02
N GLN A 301 11.99 -17.40 -0.62
CA GLN A 301 10.79 -18.02 -0.03
C GLN A 301 10.41 -17.41 1.33
N VAL A 302 10.48 -16.09 1.43
CA VAL A 302 10.17 -15.30 2.59
C VAL A 302 9.26 -14.11 2.23
N ALA A 303 8.72 -13.40 3.20
CA ALA A 303 8.01 -12.16 2.97
C ALA A 303 8.81 -10.96 3.45
N TYR A 304 8.79 -9.87 2.69
CA TYR A 304 9.33 -8.58 3.09
C TYR A 304 8.19 -7.63 3.44
N GLY A 305 8.22 -7.06 4.62
CA GLY A 305 7.19 -6.15 5.11
C GLY A 305 7.76 -4.82 5.58
N VAL A 306 6.90 -3.80 5.59
CA VAL A 306 7.19 -2.49 6.19
C VAL A 306 6.30 -2.32 7.41
N HIS A 307 6.93 -2.02 8.56
CA HIS A 307 6.20 -1.69 9.78
C HIS A 307 5.53 -0.33 9.67
N GLY A 308 4.22 -0.28 9.95
CA GLY A 308 3.36 0.86 9.60
C GLY A 308 3.73 2.18 10.26
N ASN A 309 4.23 2.16 11.48
CA ASN A 309 4.53 3.38 12.23
C ASN A 309 6.02 3.77 12.19
N SER A 310 6.92 2.84 11.94
CA SER A 310 8.37 3.09 12.03
C SER A 310 9.10 3.15 10.69
N GLY A 311 8.51 2.63 9.62
CA GLY A 311 9.13 2.57 8.31
C GLY A 311 10.33 1.61 8.21
N TYR A 312 10.47 0.70 9.18
CA TYR A 312 11.47 -0.35 9.09
C TYR A 312 11.02 -1.44 8.15
N LEU A 313 11.88 -1.77 7.20
CA LEU A 313 11.81 -2.99 6.40
C LEU A 313 12.24 -4.17 7.26
N PHE A 314 11.46 -5.22 7.23
CA PHE A 314 11.78 -6.48 7.87
C PHE A 314 11.55 -7.64 6.92
N LYS A 315 12.22 -8.75 7.18
CA LYS A 315 12.02 -10.03 6.51
C LYS A 315 11.35 -10.98 7.49
N PHE A 316 10.26 -11.60 7.07
CA PHE A 316 9.56 -12.65 7.80
C PHE A 316 9.73 -13.98 7.07
N ASP A 317 10.34 -14.94 7.76
CA ASP A 317 10.40 -16.32 7.28
C ASP A 317 9.28 -17.13 7.95
N PRO A 318 8.22 -17.49 7.21
CA PRO A 318 7.10 -18.23 7.78
C PRO A 318 7.45 -19.68 8.14
N LYS A 319 8.46 -20.29 7.50
CA LYS A 319 8.89 -21.65 7.79
C LYS A 319 9.70 -21.72 9.08
N GLU A 320 10.70 -20.84 9.22
CA GLU A 320 11.55 -20.78 10.42
C GLU A 320 10.90 -19.95 11.54
N ARG A 321 9.77 -19.27 11.27
CA ARG A 321 9.04 -18.39 12.19
C ARG A 321 9.93 -17.33 12.81
N THR A 322 10.68 -16.62 11.96
CA THR A 322 11.61 -15.57 12.39
C THR A 322 11.34 -14.26 11.70
N ILE A 323 11.65 -13.15 12.40
CA ILE A 323 11.67 -11.80 11.84
C ILE A 323 13.09 -11.26 11.95
N GLU A 324 13.62 -10.80 10.81
CA GLU A 324 14.88 -10.08 10.70
C GLU A 324 14.62 -8.63 10.33
N ILE A 325 15.09 -7.68 11.15
CA ILE A 325 15.08 -6.26 10.82
C ILE A 325 16.16 -6.01 9.79
N ILE A 326 15.80 -5.44 8.65
CA ILE A 326 16.73 -5.18 7.55
C ILE A 326 17.27 -3.76 7.64
N GLU A 327 16.42 -2.77 7.42
CA GLU A 327 16.82 -1.37 7.39
C GLU A 327 15.59 -0.46 7.52
N ARG A 328 15.78 0.76 7.98
CA ARG A 328 14.75 1.80 7.90
C ARG A 328 14.76 2.39 6.50
N ILE A 329 13.67 2.17 5.74
CA ILE A 329 13.54 2.60 4.35
C ILE A 329 12.67 3.84 4.16
N THR A 330 12.51 4.67 5.20
CA THR A 330 11.90 5.99 5.10
C THR A 330 12.80 6.94 4.28
N SER A 331 12.29 8.11 3.91
CA SER A 331 13.06 9.12 3.16
C SER A 331 14.37 9.51 3.88
N GLU A 332 15.37 9.95 3.12
CA GLU A 332 16.63 10.43 3.71
C GLU A 332 16.44 11.57 4.73
N PRO A 333 15.58 12.59 4.50
CA PRO A 333 15.30 13.60 5.51
C PRO A 333 14.75 13.01 6.80
N SER A 334 13.85 12.03 6.72
CA SER A 334 13.30 11.34 7.88
C SER A 334 14.37 10.53 8.62
N ARG A 335 15.20 9.78 7.91
CA ARG A 335 16.34 9.03 8.48
C ARG A 335 17.33 9.94 9.21
N LYS A 336 17.72 11.06 8.59
CA LYS A 336 18.68 12.03 9.15
C LYS A 336 18.13 12.76 10.37
N SER A 337 16.84 13.03 10.42
CA SER A 337 16.22 13.70 11.56
C SER A 337 16.03 12.80 12.78
N GLY A 338 16.23 11.48 12.62
CA GLY A 338 15.89 10.50 13.65
C GLY A 338 14.38 10.38 13.91
N MET A 339 13.56 11.06 13.11
CA MET A 339 12.11 11.02 13.21
C MET A 339 11.55 9.87 12.38
N TYR A 340 10.41 9.37 12.82
CA TYR A 340 9.59 8.48 12.02
C TYR A 340 8.81 9.31 10.99
N ASP A 341 8.52 8.71 9.83
CA ASP A 341 7.53 9.26 8.94
C ASP A 341 6.20 9.19 9.67
N GLN A 342 5.70 10.35 10.08
CA GLN A 342 4.47 10.44 10.86
C GLN A 342 3.27 10.45 9.91
N PHE A 343 2.77 9.27 9.58
CA PHE A 343 1.54 9.13 8.82
C PHE A 343 0.42 8.62 9.72
N SER A 344 -0.72 9.26 9.62
CA SER A 344 -1.96 8.65 10.08
C SER A 344 -2.58 7.94 8.88
N TYR A 345 -2.32 6.66 8.69
CA TYR A 345 -2.87 5.77 7.66
C TYR A 345 -2.39 5.94 6.21
N GLY A 346 -1.66 7.00 5.85
CA GLY A 346 -1.32 7.30 4.47
C GLY A 346 0.14 7.07 4.09
N TYR A 347 0.47 7.23 2.80
CA TYR A 347 1.79 7.15 2.18
C TYR A 347 2.47 5.80 2.31
N LEU A 348 1.82 4.76 1.86
CA LEU A 348 2.43 3.45 1.92
C LEU A 348 2.05 2.63 0.70
N GLY A 349 2.45 3.12 -0.47
CA GLY A 349 2.60 2.25 -1.61
C GLY A 349 3.86 1.42 -1.43
N PHE A 350 3.73 0.12 -1.28
CA PHE A 350 4.85 -0.81 -1.15
C PHE A 350 4.60 -2.04 -2.01
N ASP A 351 5.55 -2.36 -2.89
CA ASP A 351 5.45 -3.55 -3.72
C ASP A 351 6.82 -4.02 -4.22
N LEU A 352 6.87 -5.26 -4.70
CA LEU A 352 8.02 -5.84 -5.37
C LEU A 352 7.98 -5.49 -6.87
N GLY A 353 9.07 -4.94 -7.39
CA GLY A 353 9.21 -4.56 -8.78
C GLY A 353 9.10 -5.71 -9.78
N ASN A 354 8.95 -5.37 -11.05
CA ASN A 354 8.85 -6.35 -12.14
C ASN A 354 10.13 -7.19 -12.31
N ASP A 355 11.28 -6.70 -11.84
CA ASP A 355 12.55 -7.42 -11.77
C ASP A 355 12.55 -8.54 -10.74
N LYS A 356 11.54 -8.58 -9.86
CA LYS A 356 11.41 -9.51 -8.74
C LYS A 356 12.60 -9.49 -7.76
N GLU A 357 13.27 -8.33 -7.66
CA GLU A 357 14.45 -8.12 -6.81
C GLU A 357 14.40 -6.79 -6.05
N THR A 358 13.76 -5.77 -6.63
CA THR A 358 13.71 -4.42 -6.08
C THR A 358 12.37 -4.15 -5.44
N LEU A 359 12.38 -3.77 -4.17
CA LEU A 359 11.22 -3.25 -3.46
C LEU A 359 11.07 -1.76 -3.77
N TYR A 360 9.86 -1.33 -4.04
CA TYR A 360 9.47 0.06 -4.26
C TYR A 360 8.59 0.53 -3.10
N TYR A 361 8.90 1.70 -2.57
CA TYR A 361 8.19 2.26 -1.45
C TYR A 361 7.92 3.75 -1.64
N LEU A 362 6.65 4.11 -1.66
CA LEU A 362 6.20 5.50 -1.63
C LEU A 362 6.03 5.93 -0.18
N THR A 363 6.86 6.86 0.26
CA THR A 363 6.89 7.36 1.64
C THR A 363 7.06 8.86 1.62
N GLY A 364 6.86 9.50 2.75
CA GLY A 364 7.10 10.92 2.86
C GLY A 364 8.24 11.24 3.82
N GLY A 365 8.55 12.51 3.93
CA GLY A 365 9.56 13.00 4.85
C GLY A 365 9.27 14.42 5.30
N PRO A 366 9.79 14.82 6.48
CA PRO A 366 9.62 16.18 6.97
C PRO A 366 10.27 17.20 6.04
N VAL A 367 9.62 18.33 5.85
CA VAL A 367 10.18 19.48 5.15
C VAL A 367 10.82 20.41 6.15
N TYR A 368 12.07 20.81 5.89
CA TYR A 368 12.80 21.80 6.66
C TYR A 368 13.06 23.04 5.81
N GLU A 369 12.76 24.21 6.37
CA GLU A 369 13.11 25.51 5.81
C GLU A 369 13.99 26.25 6.83
N ASN A 370 15.16 26.72 6.40
CA ASN A 370 16.11 27.42 7.27
C ASN A 370 16.43 26.67 8.59
N GLY A 371 16.57 25.34 8.50
CA GLY A 371 16.86 24.49 9.64
C GLY A 371 15.71 24.26 10.63
N ARG A 372 14.51 24.73 10.32
CA ARG A 372 13.30 24.49 11.10
C ARG A 372 12.31 23.63 10.35
N ARG A 373 11.70 22.65 11.03
CA ARG A 373 10.62 21.87 10.45
C ARG A 373 9.42 22.79 10.18
N VAL A 374 8.94 22.78 8.95
CA VAL A 374 7.71 23.49 8.57
C VAL A 374 6.54 22.71 9.15
N LYS A 375 5.76 23.32 10.02
CA LYS A 375 4.54 22.71 10.54
C LYS A 375 3.49 22.63 9.44
N GLY A 376 2.89 21.46 9.30
CA GLY A 376 1.78 21.29 8.39
C GLY A 376 0.44 21.73 8.96
N LEU A 377 -0.61 21.49 8.20
CA LEU A 377 -1.99 21.80 8.60
C LEU A 377 -2.37 21.01 9.86
N GLU A 378 -3.02 21.66 10.82
CA GLU A 378 -3.42 21.04 12.10
C GLU A 378 -4.59 20.05 11.95
N LYS A 379 -5.42 20.22 10.90
CA LYS A 379 -6.54 19.32 10.58
C LYS A 379 -6.25 18.56 9.31
N ILE A 380 -6.03 17.28 9.46
CA ILE A 380 -5.75 16.37 8.34
C ILE A 380 -6.78 15.26 8.42
N SER A 381 -7.46 14.99 7.30
CA SER A 381 -8.33 13.82 7.17
C SER A 381 -7.54 12.54 7.43
N MET A 382 -8.19 11.52 7.97
CA MET A 382 -7.58 10.20 8.09
C MET A 382 -7.03 9.77 6.72
N GLY A 383 -5.82 9.23 6.70
CA GLY A 383 -5.16 8.83 5.46
C GLY A 383 -4.29 9.90 4.78
N ALA A 384 -4.32 11.15 5.21
CA ALA A 384 -3.43 12.18 4.68
C ALA A 384 -2.15 12.30 5.51
N ALA A 385 -1.04 12.67 4.86
CA ALA A 385 0.19 12.98 5.58
C ALA A 385 -0.01 14.16 6.53
N ARG A 386 0.54 14.03 7.72
CA ARG A 386 0.57 15.13 8.67
C ARG A 386 1.65 16.11 8.29
N GLY A 387 1.24 17.24 7.77
CA GLY A 387 2.15 18.33 7.60
C GLY A 387 2.61 18.60 6.17
N VAL A 388 3.64 19.41 6.03
CA VAL A 388 4.23 19.79 4.76
C VAL A 388 5.28 18.75 4.40
N GLU A 389 4.86 17.53 4.13
CA GLU A 389 5.76 16.43 3.82
C GLU A 389 5.86 16.20 2.32
N ASN A 390 7.05 15.83 1.86
CA ASN A 390 7.27 15.46 0.48
C ASN A 390 6.98 13.98 0.30
N LEU A 391 6.29 13.63 -0.76
CA LEU A 391 6.28 12.25 -1.21
C LEU A 391 7.63 11.91 -1.82
N HIS A 392 8.27 10.85 -1.34
CA HIS A 392 9.50 10.30 -1.88
C HIS A 392 9.26 8.92 -2.48
N LEU A 393 10.00 8.59 -3.52
CA LEU A 393 10.12 7.21 -4.01
C LEU A 393 11.43 6.63 -3.48
N ILE A 394 11.30 5.55 -2.74
CA ILE A 394 12.43 4.76 -2.23
C ILE A 394 12.49 3.45 -3.00
N THR A 395 13.69 2.98 -3.31
CA THR A 395 13.91 1.62 -3.77
C THR A 395 14.90 0.91 -2.87
N TYR A 396 14.68 -0.39 -2.70
CA TYR A 396 15.59 -1.26 -1.97
C TYR A 396 15.82 -2.54 -2.78
N CYS A 397 17.02 -2.69 -3.31
CA CYS A 397 17.42 -3.90 -4.04
C CYS A 397 17.81 -5.00 -3.04
N ILE A 398 17.04 -6.07 -2.97
CA ILE A 398 17.22 -7.15 -1.98
C ILE A 398 18.58 -7.84 -2.12
N PRO A 399 19.00 -8.32 -3.32
CA PRO A 399 20.28 -9.04 -3.45
C PRO A 399 21.50 -8.22 -3.08
N THR A 400 21.51 -6.94 -3.41
CA THR A 400 22.65 -6.05 -3.16
C THR A 400 22.53 -5.26 -1.86
N LYS A 401 21.38 -5.36 -1.17
CA LYS A 401 21.03 -4.58 0.02
C LYS A 401 21.21 -3.06 -0.20
N THR A 402 20.85 -2.59 -1.41
CA THR A 402 21.07 -1.20 -1.81
C THR A 402 19.79 -0.38 -1.63
N TYR A 403 19.83 0.56 -0.70
CA TYR A 403 18.80 1.57 -0.49
C TYR A 403 19.09 2.81 -1.34
N ILE A 404 18.08 3.32 -2.03
CA ILE A 404 18.14 4.58 -2.79
C ILE A 404 16.88 5.40 -2.48
N ASP A 405 17.08 6.62 -1.99
CA ASP A 405 16.05 7.65 -2.00
C ASP A 405 16.17 8.45 -3.30
N HIS A 406 15.20 8.31 -4.19
CA HIS A 406 15.15 9.03 -5.48
C HIS A 406 14.73 10.50 -5.32
N GLY A 407 14.48 10.95 -4.10
CA GLY A 407 14.11 12.31 -3.76
C GLY A 407 12.61 12.58 -3.83
N PRO A 408 12.23 13.84 -3.59
CA PRO A 408 10.82 14.24 -3.59
C PRO A 408 10.22 14.19 -4.99
N ILE A 409 8.96 13.75 -5.05
CA ILE A 409 8.17 13.74 -6.27
C ILE A 409 7.42 15.07 -6.37
N LEU A 410 7.50 15.73 -7.51
CA LEU A 410 6.81 16.99 -7.79
C LEU A 410 5.97 16.87 -9.06
N TYR A 411 4.93 17.66 -9.15
CA TYR A 411 4.25 17.93 -10.42
C TYR A 411 5.01 18.99 -11.22
N LYS A 412 4.70 19.14 -12.50
CA LYS A 412 5.36 20.10 -13.40
C LYS A 412 5.28 21.56 -12.91
N ASN A 413 4.22 21.91 -12.19
CA ASN A 413 4.03 23.24 -11.59
C ASN A 413 4.78 23.44 -10.26
N GLY A 414 5.55 22.44 -9.81
CA GLY A 414 6.29 22.45 -8.53
C GLY A 414 5.47 22.08 -7.29
N SER A 415 4.16 21.86 -7.44
CA SER A 415 3.35 21.33 -6.33
C SER A 415 3.63 19.84 -6.08
N ARG A 416 3.11 19.31 -4.98
CA ARG A 416 3.41 17.97 -4.48
C ARG A 416 2.17 17.08 -4.51
N PRO A 417 2.30 15.78 -4.83
CA PRO A 417 1.25 14.82 -4.56
C PRO A 417 0.96 14.77 -3.05
N THR A 418 -0.32 14.75 -2.72
CA THR A 418 -0.80 14.54 -1.36
C THR A 418 -1.78 13.38 -1.34
N TYR A 419 -1.98 12.78 -0.18
CA TYR A 419 -2.89 11.64 -0.03
C TYR A 419 -2.56 10.47 -0.96
N VAL A 420 -1.50 9.73 -0.65
CA VAL A 420 -0.99 8.60 -1.43
C VAL A 420 -1.08 7.32 -0.61
N ASN A 421 -1.80 6.31 -1.08
CA ASN A 421 -2.01 5.04 -0.36
C ASN A 421 -1.78 3.80 -1.21
N SER A 422 -1.25 3.95 -2.42
CA SER A 422 -1.23 2.87 -3.40
C SER A 422 0.03 2.88 -4.25
N ILE A 423 0.33 1.76 -4.88
CA ILE A 423 1.42 1.64 -5.85
C ILE A 423 1.09 0.54 -6.87
N ALA A 424 1.39 0.82 -8.11
CA ALA A 424 1.47 -0.17 -9.18
C ALA A 424 2.64 0.19 -10.10
N MET A 425 3.14 -0.78 -10.86
CA MET A 425 4.26 -0.56 -11.78
C MET A 425 3.96 -1.18 -13.14
N ASP A 426 4.17 -0.42 -14.21
CA ASP A 426 4.12 -0.97 -15.56
C ASP A 426 5.40 -1.73 -15.94
N LYS A 427 5.38 -2.41 -17.09
CA LYS A 427 6.55 -3.14 -17.61
C LYS A 427 7.75 -2.24 -17.94
N GLY A 428 7.53 -0.94 -18.10
CA GLY A 428 8.57 0.07 -18.32
C GLY A 428 9.21 0.58 -17.03
N GLY A 429 8.73 0.12 -15.87
CA GLY A 429 9.22 0.57 -14.56
C GLY A 429 8.66 1.92 -14.12
N ASN A 430 7.69 2.49 -14.83
CA ASN A 430 6.97 3.64 -14.32
C ASN A 430 6.12 3.22 -13.13
N VAL A 431 6.05 4.09 -12.14
CA VAL A 431 5.27 3.88 -10.92
C VAL A 431 3.96 4.66 -11.01
N TYR A 432 2.88 4.04 -10.61
CA TYR A 432 1.54 4.64 -10.58
C TYR A 432 1.00 4.63 -9.17
N THR A 433 0.28 5.70 -8.83
CA THR A 433 -0.44 5.83 -7.57
C THR A 433 -1.70 6.65 -7.77
N LEU A 434 -2.58 6.65 -6.79
CA LEU A 434 -3.75 7.53 -6.72
C LEU A 434 -3.42 8.62 -5.71
N ALA A 435 -3.53 9.88 -6.12
CA ALA A 435 -3.11 11.01 -5.32
C ALA A 435 -3.88 12.30 -5.66
N ARG A 436 -3.82 13.27 -4.76
CA ARG A 436 -4.44 14.58 -4.95
C ARG A 436 -3.52 15.53 -5.70
N PHE A 437 -4.11 16.31 -6.60
CA PHE A 437 -3.44 17.37 -7.36
C PHE A 437 -4.42 18.50 -7.69
N ASP A 438 -3.89 19.65 -8.08
CA ASP A 438 -4.70 20.76 -8.57
C ASP A 438 -5.07 20.54 -10.04
N HIS A 439 -6.35 20.63 -10.36
CA HIS A 439 -6.89 20.64 -11.71
C HIS A 439 -7.85 21.81 -11.85
N ASP A 440 -7.48 22.81 -12.65
CA ASP A 440 -8.24 24.05 -12.88
C ASP A 440 -8.68 24.77 -11.57
N GLY A 441 -7.77 24.83 -10.58
CA GLY A 441 -8.00 25.47 -9.29
C GLY A 441 -8.84 24.69 -8.30
N LYS A 442 -9.13 23.42 -8.60
CA LYS A 442 -9.76 22.46 -7.69
C LYS A 442 -8.78 21.37 -7.31
N VAL A 443 -8.79 20.95 -6.06
CA VAL A 443 -8.07 19.74 -5.63
C VAL A 443 -8.93 18.54 -5.99
N VAL A 444 -8.40 17.70 -6.88
CA VAL A 444 -9.01 16.43 -7.31
C VAL A 444 -8.12 15.27 -6.90
N GLU A 445 -8.67 14.07 -6.86
CA GLU A 445 -7.94 12.83 -6.57
C GLU A 445 -8.09 11.87 -7.74
N ASP A 446 -6.97 11.47 -8.35
CA ASP A 446 -6.98 10.59 -9.50
C ASP A 446 -5.62 9.93 -9.73
N LEU A 447 -5.43 9.29 -10.88
CA LEU A 447 -4.23 8.58 -11.27
C LEU A 447 -3.04 9.54 -11.46
N VAL A 448 -1.92 9.16 -10.88
CA VAL A 448 -0.63 9.87 -11.01
C VAL A 448 0.44 8.89 -11.47
N LYS A 449 1.12 9.22 -12.56
CA LYS A 449 2.26 8.48 -13.10
C LYS A 449 3.57 9.15 -12.70
N ILE A 450 4.44 8.39 -12.10
CA ILE A 450 5.81 8.77 -11.71
C ILE A 450 6.75 8.07 -12.69
N PRO A 451 7.67 8.77 -13.35
CA PRO A 451 8.56 8.14 -14.31
C PRO A 451 9.47 7.11 -13.64
N ASN A 452 9.92 6.13 -14.42
CA ASN A 452 10.90 5.15 -13.96
C ASN A 452 12.10 5.87 -13.31
N PRO A 453 12.47 5.53 -12.07
CA PRO A 453 13.52 6.22 -11.32
C PRO A 453 14.95 5.86 -11.78
N PHE A 454 15.13 4.84 -12.66
CA PHE A 454 16.40 4.35 -13.15
C PHE A 454 16.73 4.77 -14.57
#